data_39faeccbafd5cd52134d05c77018c8ce
#
_entry.id   39faeccbafd5cd52134d05c77018c8ce
#
_cell.length_a   1.000
_cell.length_b   1.000
_cell.length_c   1.000
_cell.angle_alpha   90.00
_cell.angle_beta   90.00
_cell.angle_gamma   90.00
#
_symmetry.space_group_name_H-M   'P 1'
#
loop_
_entity.id
_entity.type
_entity.pdbx_description
1 polymer ?
#
loop_
_entity_poly.entity_id
_entity_poly.type
_entity_poly.pdbx_seq_one_letter_code
_entity_poly.pdbx_strand_id
1 'polypeptide(L)' 'MVQYAVTLKNGDWTVFCDGEATERGLSRSAAIQLAKDLAFEAEERGEAVELLIQGYYGDMSRRLSGGED' A
#
# COMPACT_ATOMS: atom_id res chain seq x y z
N MET A 1 10.06 -5.32 9.60
CA MET A 1 8.99 -5.44 8.62
C MET A 1 8.56 -4.08 8.13
N VAL A 2 8.37 -3.93 6.84
CA VAL A 2 7.90 -2.69 6.24
C VAL A 2 6.41 -2.80 5.96
N GLN A 3 5.64 -1.79 6.36
CA GLN A 3 4.20 -1.80 6.11
C GLN A 3 3.85 -0.67 5.15
N TYR A 4 3.17 -1.03 4.07
CA TYR A 4 2.63 -0.06 3.13
C TYR A 4 1.12 -0.07 3.24
N ALA A 5 0.51 1.10 3.17
CA ALA A 5 -0.94 1.22 3.25
C ALA A 5 -1.44 2.15 2.16
N VAL A 6 -2.56 1.77 1.55
CA VAL A 6 -3.23 2.57 0.54
C VAL A 6 -4.59 2.94 1.11
N THR A 7 -4.82 4.23 1.35
CA THR A 7 -6.05 4.67 1.97
C THR A 7 -6.70 5.80 1.20
N LEU A 8 -8.01 5.89 1.31
CA LEU A 8 -8.79 6.97 0.72
C LEU A 8 -8.93 8.07 1.76
N LYS A 9 -8.54 9.29 1.40
CA LYS A 9 -8.59 10.41 2.32
C LYS A 9 -9.04 11.65 1.58
N ASN A 10 -10.18 12.20 1.98
CA ASN A 10 -10.73 13.41 1.37
C ASN A 10 -10.82 13.33 -0.15
N GLY A 11 -11.22 12.17 -0.66
CA GLY A 11 -11.39 11.98 -2.09
C GLY A 11 -10.14 11.59 -2.85
N ASP A 12 -8.99 11.63 -2.20
CA ASP A 12 -7.72 11.26 -2.83
C ASP A 12 -7.15 10.03 -2.18
N TRP A 13 -6.44 9.25 -2.98
CA TRP A 13 -5.77 8.06 -2.45
C TRP A 13 -4.34 8.40 -2.07
N THR A 14 -3.91 7.89 -0.93
CA THR A 14 -2.60 8.16 -0.37
C THR A 14 -1.89 6.85 -0.08
N VAL A 15 -0.59 6.83 -0.34
CA VAL A 15 0.25 5.68 -0.01
C VAL A 15 1.07 6.04 1.21
N PHE A 16 1.02 5.19 2.22
CA PHE A 16 1.80 5.35 3.45
C PHE A 16 2.87 4.27 3.53
N CYS A 17 4.01 4.64 4.06
CA CYS A 17 5.07 3.70 4.37
C CYS A 17 5.37 3.82 5.85
N ASP A 18 5.07 2.76 6.60
CA ASP A 18 5.28 2.73 8.05
C ASP A 18 4.65 3.94 8.74
N GLY A 19 3.46 4.32 8.28
CA GLY A 19 2.71 5.40 8.88
C GLY A 19 2.99 6.78 8.34
N GLU A 20 3.96 6.93 7.45
CA GLU A 20 4.26 8.23 6.85
C GLU A 20 3.75 8.30 5.43
N ALA A 21 3.10 9.40 5.09
CA ALA A 21 2.59 9.59 3.73
C ALA A 21 3.74 9.73 2.76
N THR A 22 3.76 8.85 1.76
CA THR A 22 4.81 8.86 0.75
C THR A 22 4.34 9.62 -0.48
N GLU A 23 3.09 9.43 -0.87
CA GLU A 23 2.53 10.05 -2.05
C GLU A 23 1.04 10.25 -1.84
N ARG A 24 0.49 11.37 -2.34
CA ARG A 24 -0.93 11.70 -2.21
C ARG A 24 -1.50 12.12 -3.54
N GLY A 25 -2.83 12.33 -3.54
CA GLY A 25 -3.49 12.87 -4.71
C GLY A 25 -3.54 11.90 -5.86
N LEU A 26 -3.57 10.60 -5.56
CA LEU A 26 -3.54 9.57 -6.57
C LEU A 26 -4.92 9.00 -6.80
N SER A 27 -5.11 8.39 -7.98
CA SER A 27 -6.26 7.54 -8.18
C SER A 27 -6.04 6.24 -7.42
N ARG A 28 -7.11 5.48 -7.21
CA ARG A 28 -6.99 4.23 -6.48
C ARG A 28 -6.02 3.28 -7.18
N SER A 29 -6.14 3.13 -8.49
CA SER A 29 -5.27 2.19 -9.19
C SER A 29 -3.82 2.65 -9.20
N ALA A 30 -3.58 3.96 -9.32
CA ALA A 30 -2.22 4.48 -9.27
C ALA A 30 -1.60 4.26 -7.90
N ALA A 31 -2.38 4.49 -6.84
CA ALA A 31 -1.89 4.31 -5.48
C ALA A 31 -1.55 2.84 -5.21
N ILE A 32 -2.42 1.94 -5.66
CA ILE A 32 -2.18 0.52 -5.48
C ILE A 32 -0.94 0.09 -6.25
N GLN A 33 -0.79 0.58 -7.47
CA GLN A 33 0.38 0.21 -8.27
C GLN A 33 1.66 0.70 -7.62
N LEU A 34 1.65 1.95 -7.14
CA LEU A 34 2.83 2.49 -6.47
C LEU A 34 3.18 1.66 -5.23
N ALA A 35 2.19 1.33 -4.43
CA ALA A 35 2.44 0.56 -3.22
C ALA A 35 3.01 -0.82 -3.56
N LYS A 36 2.49 -1.44 -4.60
CA LYS A 36 3.01 -2.74 -5.03
C LYS A 36 4.45 -2.63 -5.51
N ASP A 37 4.77 -1.58 -6.24
CA ASP A 37 6.14 -1.39 -6.72
C ASP A 37 7.10 -1.20 -5.55
N LEU A 38 6.69 -0.39 -4.56
CA LEU A 38 7.52 -0.17 -3.39
C LEU A 38 7.68 -1.45 -2.58
N ALA A 39 6.60 -2.22 -2.45
CA ALA A 39 6.66 -3.48 -1.72
C ALA A 39 7.59 -4.46 -2.41
N PHE A 40 7.53 -4.51 -3.73
CA PHE A 40 8.39 -5.39 -4.50
C PHE A 40 9.86 -5.01 -4.31
N GLU A 41 10.17 -3.72 -4.33
CA GLU A 41 11.53 -3.27 -4.11
C GLU A 41 12.03 -3.63 -2.71
N ALA A 42 11.16 -3.49 -1.72
CA ALA A 42 11.55 -3.85 -0.36
C ALA A 42 11.85 -5.33 -0.24
N GLU A 43 11.03 -6.14 -0.90
CA GLU A 43 11.27 -7.59 -0.92
C GLU A 43 12.60 -7.93 -1.59
N GLU A 44 12.94 -7.19 -2.63
CA GLU A 44 14.20 -7.41 -3.31
C GLU A 44 15.39 -7.12 -2.40
N ARG A 45 15.20 -6.25 -1.43
CA ARG A 45 16.23 -5.99 -0.43
C ARG A 45 16.21 -7.00 0.71
N GLY A 46 15.33 -7.97 0.65
CA GLY A 46 15.23 -9.01 1.67
C GLY A 46 14.35 -8.64 2.85
N GLU A 47 13.54 -7.60 2.73
CA GLU A 47 12.67 -7.16 3.81
C GLU A 47 11.32 -7.86 3.73
N ALA A 48 10.75 -8.14 4.90
CA ALA A 48 9.38 -8.63 4.97
C ALA A 48 8.43 -7.44 4.79
N VAL A 49 7.37 -7.63 4.03
CA VAL A 49 6.46 -6.54 3.66
C VAL A 49 5.02 -6.91 3.98
N GLU A 50 4.29 -5.93 4.49
CA GLU A 50 2.84 -6.05 4.67
C GLU A 50 2.19 -4.94 3.86
N LEU A 51 1.15 -5.27 3.10
CA LEU A 51 0.44 -4.31 2.27
C LEU A 51 -1.03 -4.31 2.66
N LEU A 52 -1.54 -3.14 3.03
CA LEU A 52 -2.92 -2.94 3.42
C LEU A 52 -3.59 -2.04 2.40
N ILE A 53 -4.73 -2.45 1.90
CA ILE A 53 -5.47 -1.67 0.89
C ILE A 53 -6.89 -1.45 1.40
N GLN A 54 -7.29 -0.19 1.49
CA GLN A 54 -8.63 0.15 1.91
C GLN A 54 -9.62 -0.10 0.78
N GLY A 55 -10.75 -0.74 1.11
CA GLY A 55 -11.79 -0.97 0.13
C GLY A 55 -12.69 0.24 -0.04
N TYR A 56 -13.64 0.14 -0.96
CA TYR A 56 -14.56 1.24 -1.24
C TYR A 56 -15.45 1.59 -0.07
N TYR A 57 -15.71 0.64 0.81
CA TYR A 57 -16.62 0.86 1.94
C TYR A 57 -15.87 1.10 3.23
N GLY A 58 -14.59 1.43 3.13
CA GLY A 58 -13.80 1.71 4.30
C GLY A 58 -13.11 0.50 4.92
N ASP A 59 -13.40 -0.67 4.40
CA ASP A 59 -12.74 -1.88 4.88
C ASP A 59 -11.32 -1.95 4.39
N MET A 60 -10.49 -2.61 5.17
CA MET A 60 -9.10 -2.83 4.78
C MET A 60 -8.91 -4.28 4.38
N SER A 61 -8.27 -4.47 3.24
CA SER A 61 -7.84 -5.79 2.82
C SER A 61 -6.36 -5.89 3.08
N ARG A 62 -5.97 -7.02 3.64
CA ARG A 62 -4.58 -7.22 4.00
C ARG A 62 -3.95 -8.22 3.08
N ARG A 63 -2.78 -7.85 2.54
CA ARG A 63 -2.02 -8.74 1.69
C ARG A 63 -0.61 -8.82 2.20
N LEU A 64 -0.10 -10.01 2.27
CA LEU A 64 1.29 -10.22 2.65
C LEU A 64 2.10 -10.43 1.40
N SER A 65 3.31 -9.94 1.42
CA SER A 65 4.17 -10.15 0.27
C SER A 65 4.46 -11.64 0.14
N GLY A 66 4.44 -12.12 -1.07
CA GLY A 66 4.62 -13.53 -1.34
C GLY A 66 3.36 -14.34 -1.13
N GLY A 67 2.32 -13.73 -0.66
CA GLY A 67 1.09 -14.41 -0.43
C GLY A 67 0.36 -14.56 -1.73
N GLU A 68 -0.45 -15.38 -1.87
CA GLU A 68 -1.15 -15.50 -2.95
C GLU A 68 -2.28 -14.99 -2.97
N ASP A 69 -2.58 -14.69 -3.20
CA ASP A 69 -3.57 -14.09 -3.34
C ASP A 69 -4.53 -14.60 -3.40
#